data_4d7245281e26b97d95b384eb93a4c25f
#
_entry.id   4d7245281e26b97d95b384eb93a4c25f
#
_cell.length_a   1.000
_cell.length_b   1.000
_cell.length_c   1.000
_cell.angle_alpha   90.00
_cell.angle_beta   90.00
_cell.angle_gamma   90.00
#
_symmetry.space_group_name_H-M   'P 1'
#
loop_
_entity.id
_entity.type
_entity.pdbx_description
1 polymer ?
#
loop_
_entity_poly.entity_id
_entity_poly.type
_entity_poly.pdbx_seq_one_letter_code
_entity_poly.pdbx_strand_id
1 'polypeptide(L)'
;MSLLEDARNIQRKDPAARSVLEVILLYPGFHILVYHRIAHWLYEHKHFFLARWVSQHGRHKTGIEIHPGARIGKCLFIDHGMGIVFGETTEIGDNCTIYHGVTLGGTGKDTGKRHPTLGDNVLIGAGTKVLGPVYIGDNARIGAGSVVLKNLPANCTAVGVPAEVVRINNKAINPADDLDQQDLPDVVAQRITDLDRRISALERSEQGDVPPSIHDIQKRNQKS
;
A
#
# COMPACT_ATOMS: atom_id res chain seq x y z
N MET A 1 -19.50 -15.76 -10.86
CA MET A 1 -18.92 -14.42 -11.09
C MET A 1 -18.77 -14.23 -12.58
N SER A 2 -19.30 -13.14 -13.14
CA SER A 2 -19.32 -12.94 -14.59
C SER A 2 -18.05 -12.16 -15.01
N LEU A 3 -17.27 -12.69 -15.96
CA LEU A 3 -16.14 -11.97 -16.59
C LEU A 3 -16.58 -10.63 -17.19
N LEU A 4 -17.84 -10.55 -17.62
CA LEU A 4 -18.40 -9.33 -18.18
C LEU A 4 -18.57 -8.22 -17.11
N GLU A 5 -18.83 -8.59 -15.84
CA GLU A 5 -18.86 -7.63 -14.72
C GLU A 5 -17.48 -7.04 -14.45
N ASP A 6 -16.44 -7.87 -14.47
CA ASP A 6 -15.07 -7.38 -14.31
C ASP A 6 -14.68 -6.43 -15.42
N ALA A 7 -14.97 -6.78 -16.69
CA ALA A 7 -14.67 -5.92 -17.82
C ALA A 7 -15.41 -4.57 -17.74
N ARG A 8 -16.70 -4.58 -17.34
CA ARG A 8 -17.48 -3.36 -17.11
C ARG A 8 -16.96 -2.54 -15.93
N ASN A 9 -16.49 -3.20 -14.86
CA ASN A 9 -15.88 -2.52 -13.74
C ASN A 9 -14.58 -1.80 -14.13
N ILE A 10 -13.72 -2.46 -14.90
CA ILE A 10 -12.49 -1.88 -15.44
C ILE A 10 -12.83 -0.66 -16.29
N GLN A 11 -13.76 -0.79 -17.24
CA GLN A 11 -14.19 0.34 -18.08
C GLN A 11 -14.70 1.54 -17.27
N ARG A 12 -15.40 1.30 -16.14
CA ARG A 12 -15.90 2.40 -15.29
C ARG A 12 -14.80 3.09 -14.49
N LYS A 13 -13.77 2.33 -14.08
CA LYS A 13 -12.68 2.84 -13.23
C LYS A 13 -11.55 3.49 -14.02
N ASP A 14 -11.33 3.07 -15.27
CA ASP A 14 -10.29 3.62 -16.13
C ASP A 14 -10.87 4.61 -17.15
N PRO A 15 -10.59 5.92 -17.00
CA PRO A 15 -11.05 6.94 -17.97
C PRO A 15 -10.53 6.73 -19.39
N ALA A 16 -9.43 5.98 -19.58
CA ALA A 16 -8.87 5.68 -20.90
C ALA A 16 -9.62 4.55 -21.62
N ALA A 17 -10.40 3.73 -20.90
CA ALA A 17 -11.13 2.58 -21.47
C ALA A 17 -12.38 3.02 -22.25
N ARG A 18 -12.33 2.98 -23.56
CA ARG A 18 -13.42 3.45 -24.45
C ARG A 18 -14.59 2.48 -24.55
N SER A 19 -14.33 1.18 -24.40
CA SER A 19 -15.38 0.15 -24.54
C SER A 19 -15.05 -1.11 -23.73
N VAL A 20 -16.08 -1.89 -23.39
CA VAL A 20 -15.91 -3.22 -22.78
C VAL A 20 -15.11 -4.16 -23.67
N LEU A 21 -15.31 -4.06 -24.99
CA LEU A 21 -14.60 -4.89 -25.97
C LEU A 21 -13.09 -4.59 -25.95
N GLU A 22 -12.71 -3.31 -25.87
CA GLU A 22 -11.33 -2.88 -25.73
C GLU A 22 -10.69 -3.46 -24.45
N VAL A 23 -11.40 -3.43 -23.32
CA VAL A 23 -10.93 -4.03 -22.07
C VAL A 23 -10.69 -5.53 -22.23
N ILE A 24 -11.64 -6.25 -22.83
CA ILE A 24 -11.54 -7.70 -23.03
C ILE A 24 -10.35 -8.07 -23.91
N LEU A 25 -10.07 -7.28 -24.95
CA LEU A 25 -9.04 -7.62 -25.94
C LEU A 25 -7.65 -7.12 -25.56
N LEU A 26 -7.52 -5.98 -24.85
CA LEU A 26 -6.24 -5.28 -24.72
C LEU A 26 -5.74 -5.13 -23.27
N TYR A 27 -6.60 -5.30 -22.26
CA TYR A 27 -6.21 -5.00 -20.87
C TYR A 27 -5.54 -6.19 -20.18
N PRO A 28 -4.26 -6.07 -19.81
CA PRO A 28 -3.53 -7.15 -19.14
C PRO A 28 -4.15 -7.50 -17.78
N GLY A 29 -4.69 -6.51 -17.05
CA GLY A 29 -5.39 -6.70 -15.78
C GLY A 29 -6.65 -7.59 -15.93
N PHE A 30 -7.38 -7.46 -17.04
CA PHE A 30 -8.50 -8.36 -17.35
C PHE A 30 -8.01 -9.76 -17.71
N HIS A 31 -7.01 -9.86 -18.57
CA HIS A 31 -6.48 -11.14 -19.01
C HIS A 31 -5.97 -11.99 -17.85
N ILE A 32 -5.22 -11.38 -16.91
CA ILE A 32 -4.69 -12.14 -15.77
C ILE A 32 -5.79 -12.68 -14.87
N LEU A 33 -6.92 -11.97 -14.72
CA LEU A 33 -8.06 -12.48 -13.95
C LEU A 33 -8.69 -13.70 -14.60
N VAL A 34 -8.74 -13.74 -15.94
CA VAL A 34 -9.18 -14.93 -16.70
C VAL A 34 -8.25 -16.12 -16.43
N TYR A 35 -6.93 -15.91 -16.61
CA TYR A 35 -5.93 -16.96 -16.30
C TYR A 35 -6.00 -17.42 -14.85
N HIS A 36 -6.13 -16.49 -13.92
CA HIS A 36 -6.22 -16.83 -12.50
C HIS A 36 -7.45 -17.68 -12.18
N ARG A 37 -8.63 -17.37 -12.72
CA ARG A 37 -9.84 -18.20 -12.49
C ARG A 37 -9.65 -19.64 -12.94
N ILE A 38 -9.04 -19.84 -14.10
CA ILE A 38 -8.75 -21.18 -14.62
C ILE A 38 -7.72 -21.89 -13.71
N ALA A 39 -6.64 -21.18 -13.35
CA ALA A 39 -5.59 -21.70 -12.50
C ALA A 39 -6.10 -22.04 -11.09
N HIS A 40 -6.94 -21.18 -10.51
CA HIS A 40 -7.53 -21.36 -9.19
C HIS A 40 -8.49 -22.58 -9.18
N TRP A 41 -9.34 -22.70 -10.18
CA TRP A 41 -10.21 -23.86 -10.33
C TRP A 41 -9.39 -25.18 -10.40
N LEU A 42 -8.33 -25.22 -11.20
CA LEU A 42 -7.42 -26.37 -11.26
C LEU A 42 -6.75 -26.65 -9.90
N TYR A 43 -6.37 -25.60 -9.19
CA TYR A 43 -5.74 -25.70 -7.87
C TYR A 43 -6.69 -26.30 -6.83
N GLU A 44 -7.94 -25.85 -6.78
CA GLU A 44 -8.98 -26.38 -5.89
C GLU A 44 -9.30 -27.87 -6.19
N HIS A 45 -9.19 -28.28 -7.48
CA HIS A 45 -9.34 -29.67 -7.91
C HIS A 45 -8.03 -30.47 -7.79
N LYS A 46 -7.01 -29.94 -7.08
CA LYS A 46 -5.71 -30.61 -6.80
C LYS A 46 -4.85 -30.89 -8.04
N HIS A 47 -5.13 -30.27 -9.17
CA HIS A 47 -4.30 -30.32 -10.37
C HIS A 47 -3.16 -29.27 -10.30
N PHE A 48 -2.32 -29.34 -9.25
CA PHE A 48 -1.36 -28.30 -8.89
C PHE A 48 -0.37 -27.96 -10.00
N PHE A 49 0.13 -28.97 -10.73
CA PHE A 49 1.05 -28.73 -11.84
C PHE A 49 0.39 -27.91 -12.95
N LEU A 50 -0.81 -28.29 -13.39
CA LEU A 50 -1.56 -27.57 -14.44
C LEU A 50 -1.97 -26.17 -13.98
N ALA A 51 -2.40 -26.04 -12.72
CA ALA A 51 -2.70 -24.75 -12.11
C ALA A 51 -1.50 -23.81 -12.18
N ARG A 52 -0.31 -24.31 -11.80
CA ARG A 52 0.92 -23.53 -11.87
C ARG A 52 1.33 -23.21 -13.29
N TRP A 53 1.18 -24.13 -14.21
CA TRP A 53 1.47 -23.91 -15.62
C TRP A 53 0.61 -22.79 -16.23
N VAL A 54 -0.72 -22.81 -15.98
CA VAL A 54 -1.65 -21.77 -16.45
C VAL A 54 -1.28 -20.41 -15.82
N SER A 55 -1.00 -20.37 -14.51
CA SER A 55 -0.59 -19.15 -13.80
C SER A 55 0.71 -18.57 -14.39
N GLN A 56 1.73 -19.39 -14.66
CA GLN A 56 2.98 -18.91 -15.25
C GLN A 56 2.80 -18.47 -16.71
N HIS A 57 1.91 -19.10 -17.46
CA HIS A 57 1.56 -18.62 -18.80
C HIS A 57 0.90 -17.25 -18.74
N GLY A 58 -0.05 -17.03 -17.81
CA GLY A 58 -0.65 -15.73 -17.56
C GLY A 58 0.39 -14.65 -17.19
N ARG A 59 1.31 -14.98 -16.29
CA ARG A 59 2.44 -14.10 -15.94
C ARG A 59 3.28 -13.72 -17.16
N HIS A 60 3.64 -14.69 -17.99
CA HIS A 60 4.43 -14.44 -19.19
C HIS A 60 3.72 -13.48 -20.17
N LYS A 61 2.39 -13.61 -20.31
CA LYS A 61 1.58 -12.78 -21.21
C LYS A 61 1.29 -11.39 -20.69
N THR A 62 1.17 -11.22 -19.37
CA THR A 62 0.66 -9.97 -18.77
C THR A 62 1.69 -9.23 -17.90
N GLY A 63 2.80 -9.88 -17.52
CA GLY A 63 3.74 -9.36 -16.55
C GLY A 63 3.21 -9.34 -15.10
N ILE A 64 2.06 -10.00 -14.84
CA ILE A 64 1.39 -10.04 -13.53
C ILE A 64 1.46 -11.47 -13.01
N GLU A 65 1.99 -11.67 -11.81
CA GLU A 65 2.00 -12.97 -11.16
C GLU A 65 0.89 -13.07 -10.10
N ILE A 66 -0.01 -14.04 -10.28
CA ILE A 66 -1.00 -14.42 -9.27
C ILE A 66 -0.85 -15.91 -9.00
N HIS A 67 -0.53 -16.28 -7.74
CA HIS A 67 -0.47 -17.67 -7.38
C HIS A 67 -1.86 -18.32 -7.48
N PRO A 68 -1.97 -19.57 -7.99
CA PRO A 68 -3.27 -20.25 -8.13
C PRO A 68 -4.07 -20.39 -6.83
N GLY A 69 -3.38 -20.48 -5.68
CA GLY A 69 -4.01 -20.56 -4.36
C GLY A 69 -4.57 -19.25 -3.83
N ALA A 70 -4.23 -18.10 -4.43
CA ALA A 70 -4.75 -16.82 -4.00
C ALA A 70 -6.27 -16.73 -4.18
N ARG A 71 -6.96 -16.09 -3.24
CA ARG A 71 -8.41 -15.87 -3.27
C ARG A 71 -8.69 -14.42 -3.63
N ILE A 72 -9.44 -14.20 -4.70
CA ILE A 72 -9.74 -12.87 -5.21
C ILE A 72 -11.25 -12.67 -5.28
N GLY A 73 -11.73 -11.61 -4.64
CA GLY A 73 -13.11 -11.16 -4.65
C GLY A 73 -13.55 -10.63 -6.02
N LYS A 74 -14.70 -9.94 -6.04
CA LYS A 74 -15.31 -9.40 -7.25
C LYS A 74 -14.72 -8.05 -7.60
N CYS A 75 -14.79 -7.72 -8.90
CA CYS A 75 -14.49 -6.37 -9.38
C CYS A 75 -13.09 -5.86 -9.00
N LEU A 76 -12.10 -6.75 -8.89
CA LEU A 76 -10.71 -6.33 -8.76
C LEU A 76 -10.30 -5.53 -10.00
N PHE A 77 -9.80 -4.32 -9.81
CA PHE A 77 -9.20 -3.50 -10.85
C PHE A 77 -7.68 -3.50 -10.70
N ILE A 78 -6.99 -4.02 -11.71
CA ILE A 78 -5.54 -3.98 -11.84
C ILE A 78 -5.19 -2.94 -12.90
N ASP A 79 -4.58 -1.85 -12.46
CA ASP A 79 -4.17 -0.76 -13.34
C ASP A 79 -2.70 -0.94 -13.76
N HIS A 80 -2.44 -0.92 -15.07
CA HIS A 80 -1.18 -1.26 -15.75
C HIS A 80 -0.67 -2.67 -15.45
N GLY A 81 -0.54 -3.07 -14.21
CA GLY A 81 -0.32 -4.41 -13.71
C GLY A 81 1.11 -4.94 -13.76
N MET A 82 2.01 -4.43 -14.60
CA MET A 82 3.38 -4.93 -14.73
C MET A 82 4.09 -5.04 -13.38
N GLY A 83 4.70 -6.19 -13.10
CA GLY A 83 5.47 -6.43 -11.87
C GLY A 83 4.65 -6.66 -10.60
N ILE A 84 3.33 -6.85 -10.72
CA ILE A 84 2.49 -7.30 -9.60
C ILE A 84 2.84 -8.75 -9.24
N VAL A 85 2.86 -9.04 -7.92
CA VAL A 85 3.01 -10.39 -7.39
C VAL A 85 2.02 -10.62 -6.24
N PHE A 86 1.10 -11.57 -6.42
CA PHE A 86 0.22 -12.06 -5.35
C PHE A 86 0.64 -13.47 -4.95
N GLY A 87 1.03 -13.65 -3.68
CA GLY A 87 1.47 -14.92 -3.14
C GLY A 87 0.32 -15.90 -2.86
N GLU A 88 0.68 -17.14 -2.51
CA GLU A 88 -0.23 -18.29 -2.42
C GLU A 88 -1.43 -18.10 -1.49
N THR A 89 -1.20 -17.55 -0.29
CA THR A 89 -2.25 -17.39 0.72
C THR A 89 -2.80 -15.96 0.79
N THR A 90 -2.63 -15.19 -0.29
CA THR A 90 -3.22 -13.85 -0.43
C THR A 90 -4.74 -13.97 -0.51
N GLU A 91 -5.42 -13.06 0.18
CA GLU A 91 -6.87 -12.88 0.07
C GLU A 91 -7.15 -11.43 -0.25
N ILE A 92 -8.02 -11.19 -1.23
CA ILE A 92 -8.41 -9.85 -1.68
C ILE A 92 -9.94 -9.79 -1.70
N GLY A 93 -10.51 -8.82 -0.99
CA GLY A 93 -11.94 -8.54 -0.95
C GLY A 93 -12.47 -7.97 -2.27
N ASP A 94 -13.71 -7.52 -2.24
CA ASP A 94 -14.42 -6.99 -3.40
C ASP A 94 -14.01 -5.53 -3.72
N ASN A 95 -14.11 -5.15 -4.99
CA ASN A 95 -13.90 -3.77 -5.49
C ASN A 95 -12.51 -3.17 -5.24
N CYS A 96 -11.51 -3.96 -4.92
CA CYS A 96 -10.15 -3.47 -4.72
C CYS A 96 -9.54 -2.87 -5.99
N THR A 97 -8.58 -1.97 -5.80
CA THR A 97 -7.79 -1.38 -6.89
C THR A 97 -6.30 -1.55 -6.57
N ILE A 98 -5.56 -2.16 -7.50
CA ILE A 98 -4.14 -2.47 -7.33
C ILE A 98 -3.37 -1.92 -8.52
N TYR A 99 -2.36 -1.10 -8.24
CA TYR A 99 -1.48 -0.54 -9.27
C TYR A 99 -0.27 -1.44 -9.54
N HIS A 100 0.43 -1.14 -10.63
CA HIS A 100 1.65 -1.86 -11.04
C HIS A 100 2.71 -1.94 -9.93
N GLY A 101 3.58 -2.96 -10.01
CA GLY A 101 4.71 -3.14 -9.10
C GLY A 101 4.34 -3.50 -7.66
N VAL A 102 3.05 -3.70 -7.35
CA VAL A 102 2.60 -4.09 -6.00
C VAL A 102 2.99 -5.54 -5.71
N THR A 103 3.49 -5.78 -4.49
CA THR A 103 3.75 -7.13 -3.99
C THR A 103 2.91 -7.40 -2.75
N LEU A 104 2.08 -8.44 -2.80
CA LEU A 104 1.42 -9.04 -1.64
C LEU A 104 2.22 -10.29 -1.28
N GLY A 105 3.29 -10.10 -0.48
CA GLY A 105 4.34 -11.07 -0.23
C GLY A 105 4.25 -11.73 1.14
N GLY A 106 4.83 -12.92 1.26
CA GLY A 106 4.99 -13.63 2.53
C GLY A 106 6.34 -13.35 3.18
N THR A 107 6.47 -13.75 4.46
CA THR A 107 7.74 -13.66 5.20
C THR A 107 8.73 -14.79 4.90
N GLY A 108 8.36 -15.77 4.08
CA GLY A 108 9.22 -16.86 3.61
C GLY A 108 9.55 -17.97 4.61
N LYS A 109 9.08 -17.89 5.87
CA LYS A 109 9.39 -18.86 6.92
C LYS A 109 8.23 -19.81 7.26
N ASP A 110 7.01 -19.42 7.00
CA ASP A 110 5.81 -20.14 7.42
C ASP A 110 5.16 -20.88 6.26
N THR A 111 4.59 -22.06 6.53
CA THR A 111 3.86 -22.89 5.56
C THR A 111 2.37 -22.59 5.52
N GLY A 112 1.81 -21.91 6.54
CA GLY A 112 0.42 -21.53 6.66
C GLY A 112 0.08 -20.19 6.02
N LYS A 113 -0.86 -19.45 6.61
CA LYS A 113 -1.21 -18.07 6.22
C LYS A 113 0.00 -17.17 6.43
N ARG A 114 0.60 -16.73 5.33
CA ARG A 114 1.84 -15.93 5.31
C ARG A 114 1.80 -14.72 4.38
N HIS A 115 0.70 -14.58 3.62
CA HIS A 115 0.49 -13.46 2.71
C HIS A 115 -0.66 -12.57 3.20
N PRO A 116 -0.73 -11.32 2.76
CA PRO A 116 -1.73 -10.36 3.21
C PRO A 116 -3.18 -10.77 2.94
N THR A 117 -4.07 -10.21 3.76
CA THR A 117 -5.52 -10.17 3.51
C THR A 117 -5.94 -8.72 3.35
N LEU A 118 -6.58 -8.40 2.24
CA LEU A 118 -7.21 -7.12 1.96
C LEU A 118 -8.71 -7.23 2.14
N GLY A 119 -9.32 -6.30 2.87
CA GLY A 119 -10.76 -6.13 2.94
C GLY A 119 -11.35 -5.59 1.63
N ASP A 120 -12.57 -5.09 1.68
CA ASP A 120 -13.28 -4.55 0.53
C ASP A 120 -12.87 -3.11 0.21
N ASN A 121 -12.96 -2.72 -1.06
CA ASN A 121 -12.69 -1.35 -1.54
C ASN A 121 -11.28 -0.83 -1.21
N VAL A 122 -10.29 -1.69 -1.00
CA VAL A 122 -8.91 -1.31 -0.70
C VAL A 122 -8.22 -0.80 -1.96
N LEU A 123 -7.47 0.30 -1.81
CA LEU A 123 -6.62 0.84 -2.87
C LEU A 123 -5.14 0.71 -2.47
N ILE A 124 -4.35 0.06 -3.33
CA ILE A 124 -2.90 -0.10 -3.15
C ILE A 124 -2.17 0.66 -4.26
N GLY A 125 -1.46 1.71 -3.89
CA GLY A 125 -0.67 2.54 -4.80
C GLY A 125 0.51 1.82 -5.45
N ALA A 126 1.00 2.37 -6.54
CA ALA A 126 2.06 1.77 -7.36
C ALA A 126 3.33 1.47 -6.54
N GLY A 127 3.95 0.33 -6.81
CA GLY A 127 5.21 -0.08 -6.19
C GLY A 127 5.14 -0.48 -4.72
N THR A 128 3.96 -0.42 -4.07
CA THR A 128 3.76 -0.78 -2.67
C THR A 128 4.10 -2.24 -2.39
N LYS A 129 4.72 -2.51 -1.24
CA LYS A 129 5.00 -3.84 -0.72
C LYS A 129 4.20 -4.09 0.56
N VAL A 130 3.33 -5.07 0.55
CA VAL A 130 2.60 -5.53 1.74
C VAL A 130 3.14 -6.90 2.09
N LEU A 131 3.79 -7.02 3.26
CA LEU A 131 4.59 -8.19 3.58
C LEU A 131 4.13 -8.86 4.88
N GLY A 132 3.96 -10.17 4.82
CA GLY A 132 3.50 -10.99 5.94
C GLY A 132 1.98 -11.18 5.98
N PRO A 133 1.47 -11.92 6.98
CA PRO A 133 0.04 -12.21 7.12
C PRO A 133 -0.73 -11.03 7.73
N VAL A 134 -0.46 -9.82 7.21
CA VAL A 134 -1.09 -8.58 7.68
C VAL A 134 -2.49 -8.43 7.12
N TYR A 135 -3.36 -7.80 7.89
CA TYR A 135 -4.72 -7.45 7.50
C TYR A 135 -4.83 -5.96 7.18
N ILE A 136 -5.39 -5.66 6.04
CA ILE A 136 -5.71 -4.30 5.58
C ILE A 136 -7.22 -4.14 5.60
N GLY A 137 -7.72 -3.25 6.46
CA GLY A 137 -9.16 -3.04 6.66
C GLY A 137 -9.85 -2.43 5.44
N ASP A 138 -11.19 -2.54 5.42
CA ASP A 138 -12.03 -2.04 4.33
C ASP A 138 -11.83 -0.54 4.08
N ASN A 139 -11.93 -0.13 2.82
CA ASN A 139 -11.77 1.25 2.37
C ASN A 139 -10.39 1.86 2.70
N ALA A 140 -9.39 1.06 3.08
CA ALA A 140 -8.04 1.57 3.31
C ALA A 140 -7.38 1.99 1.99
N ARG A 141 -6.58 3.06 2.06
CA ARG A 141 -5.78 3.58 0.95
C ARG A 141 -4.32 3.54 1.33
N ILE A 142 -3.49 2.94 0.50
CA ILE A 142 -2.04 2.87 0.72
C ILE A 142 -1.35 3.64 -0.40
N GLY A 143 -0.55 4.64 -0.01
CA GLY A 143 0.17 5.48 -0.95
C GLY A 143 1.25 4.71 -1.72
N ALA A 144 1.60 5.21 -2.91
CA ALA A 144 2.61 4.61 -3.76
C ALA A 144 3.97 4.48 -3.04
N GLY A 145 4.73 3.43 -3.36
CA GLY A 145 6.06 3.19 -2.80
C GLY A 145 6.11 2.80 -1.33
N SER A 146 4.97 2.61 -0.68
CA SER A 146 4.91 2.28 0.75
C SER A 146 5.31 0.83 1.04
N VAL A 147 5.78 0.56 2.28
CA VAL A 147 6.08 -0.79 2.78
C VAL A 147 5.25 -1.08 4.02
N VAL A 148 4.24 -1.92 3.88
CA VAL A 148 3.30 -2.27 4.96
C VAL A 148 3.77 -3.54 5.64
N LEU A 149 4.01 -3.46 6.96
CA LEU A 149 4.51 -4.55 7.79
C LEU A 149 3.59 -4.85 8.98
N LYS A 150 2.49 -4.10 9.14
CA LYS A 150 1.54 -4.21 10.26
C LYS A 150 0.11 -4.10 9.74
N ASN A 151 -0.83 -4.60 10.53
CA ASN A 151 -2.25 -4.43 10.23
C ASN A 151 -2.63 -2.95 10.14
N LEU A 152 -3.49 -2.63 9.18
CA LEU A 152 -4.04 -1.30 8.99
C LEU A 152 -5.57 -1.32 9.25
N PRO A 153 -6.09 -0.32 9.98
CA PRO A 153 -7.52 -0.25 10.25
C PRO A 153 -8.33 0.09 8.98
N ALA A 154 -9.64 -0.12 9.06
CA ALA A 154 -10.55 0.31 8.00
C ALA A 154 -10.61 1.85 7.88
N ASN A 155 -10.95 2.34 6.68
CA ASN A 155 -11.12 3.77 6.38
C ASN A 155 -9.86 4.62 6.65
N CYS A 156 -8.67 4.03 6.57
CA CYS A 156 -7.42 4.74 6.79
C CYS A 156 -6.70 5.09 5.48
N THR A 157 -5.81 6.07 5.56
CA THR A 157 -4.76 6.31 4.57
C THR A 157 -3.42 6.05 5.25
N ALA A 158 -2.56 5.22 4.64
CA ALA A 158 -1.24 4.89 5.14
C ALA A 158 -0.18 5.15 4.07
N VAL A 159 0.97 5.68 4.47
CA VAL A 159 2.10 6.01 3.57
C VAL A 159 3.43 5.78 4.25
N GLY A 160 4.49 5.61 3.45
CA GLY A 160 5.87 5.60 3.91
C GLY A 160 6.52 4.22 4.03
N VAL A 161 7.78 4.20 4.47
CA VAL A 161 8.64 3.01 4.64
C VAL A 161 9.30 3.06 6.04
N PRO A 162 8.77 2.31 7.01
CA PRO A 162 7.52 1.54 7.01
C PRO A 162 6.29 2.43 6.91
N ALA A 163 5.17 1.88 6.39
CA ALA A 163 3.92 2.63 6.25
C ALA A 163 3.30 2.94 7.61
N GLU A 164 2.92 4.21 7.80
CA GLU A 164 2.20 4.71 8.96
C GLU A 164 0.85 5.28 8.55
N VAL A 165 -0.13 5.17 9.45
CA VAL A 165 -1.47 5.71 9.22
C VAL A 165 -1.43 7.22 9.42
N VAL A 166 -1.74 7.99 8.38
CA VAL A 166 -1.74 9.46 8.39
C VAL A 166 -3.15 10.06 8.47
N ARG A 167 -4.18 9.32 8.03
CA ARG A 167 -5.58 9.73 8.10
C ARG A 167 -6.47 8.56 8.51
N ILE A 168 -7.54 8.83 9.27
CA ILE A 168 -8.63 7.91 9.57
C ILE A 168 -9.96 8.63 9.32
N ASN A 169 -10.90 7.98 8.64
CA ASN A 169 -12.20 8.54 8.26
C ASN A 169 -12.10 9.90 7.56
N ASN A 170 -11.14 10.04 6.65
CA ASN A 170 -10.80 11.28 5.94
C ASN A 170 -10.36 12.46 6.84
N LYS A 171 -10.09 12.22 8.11
CA LYS A 171 -9.51 13.23 9.02
C LYS A 171 -8.04 12.92 9.23
N ALA A 172 -7.19 13.95 9.11
CA ALA A 172 -5.76 13.84 9.45
C ALA A 172 -5.62 13.46 10.93
N ILE A 173 -4.65 12.63 11.26
CA ILE A 173 -4.36 12.25 12.65
C ILE A 173 -3.78 13.44 13.40
N ASN A 174 -2.98 14.27 12.71
CA ASN A 174 -2.54 15.58 13.19
C ASN A 174 -3.30 16.66 12.42
N PRO A 175 -4.00 17.62 13.08
CA PRO A 175 -4.71 18.70 12.40
C PRO A 175 -3.83 19.60 11.53
N ALA A 176 -2.51 19.63 11.77
CA ALA A 176 -1.54 20.36 10.95
C ALA A 176 -1.27 19.67 9.59
N ASP A 177 -1.70 18.43 9.41
CA ASP A 177 -1.45 17.61 8.23
C ASP A 177 -2.67 17.54 7.29
N ASP A 178 -3.65 18.43 7.47
CA ASP A 178 -4.85 18.54 6.59
C ASP A 178 -4.46 19.17 5.25
N LEU A 179 -3.57 18.49 4.54
CA LEU A 179 -3.11 18.84 3.21
C LEU A 179 -4.00 18.19 2.15
N ASP A 180 -4.25 18.92 1.10
CA ASP A 180 -5.08 18.54 -0.05
C ASP A 180 -4.75 17.12 -0.57
N GLN A 181 -5.74 16.45 -1.16
CA GLN A 181 -5.68 15.02 -1.54
C GLN A 181 -4.59 14.70 -2.58
N GLN A 182 -3.90 15.69 -3.12
CA GLN A 182 -2.80 15.50 -4.08
C GLN A 182 -1.43 15.34 -3.43
N ASP A 183 -1.24 15.82 -2.18
CA ASP A 183 0.03 15.73 -1.46
C ASP A 183 -0.08 14.67 -0.35
N LEU A 184 0.52 13.51 -0.58
CA LEU A 184 0.74 12.52 0.48
C LEU A 184 1.83 13.06 1.41
N PRO A 185 1.58 13.18 2.73
CA PRO A 185 2.56 13.72 3.66
C PRO A 185 3.84 12.87 3.68
N ASP A 186 4.98 13.52 3.55
CA ASP A 186 6.27 12.89 3.80
C ASP A 186 6.46 12.73 5.32
N VAL A 187 6.16 11.52 5.82
CA VAL A 187 6.24 11.17 7.24
C VAL A 187 7.66 11.36 7.79
N VAL A 188 8.69 11.17 6.96
CA VAL A 188 10.09 11.35 7.36
C VAL A 188 10.43 12.83 7.52
N ALA A 189 10.02 13.67 6.55
CA ALA A 189 10.22 15.12 6.64
C ALA A 189 9.49 15.72 7.84
N GLN A 190 8.29 15.26 8.14
CA GLN A 190 7.54 15.71 9.33
C GLN A 190 8.25 15.34 10.64
N ARG A 191 8.75 14.11 10.77
CA ARG A 191 9.53 13.69 11.95
C ARG A 191 10.82 14.47 12.11
N ILE A 192 11.52 14.75 11.01
CA ILE A 192 12.73 15.60 11.03
C ILE A 192 12.37 17.00 11.53
N THR A 193 11.32 17.61 11.01
CA THR A 193 10.87 18.94 11.42
C THR A 193 10.48 18.99 12.92
N ASP A 194 9.82 17.94 13.42
CA ASP A 194 9.47 17.86 14.84
C ASP A 194 10.71 17.66 15.73
N LEU A 195 11.68 16.86 15.30
CA LEU A 195 12.96 16.70 15.99
C LEU A 195 13.74 18.01 16.02
N ASP A 196 13.84 18.73 14.89
CA ASP A 196 14.50 20.04 14.83
C ASP A 196 13.86 21.05 15.78
N ARG A 197 12.52 21.06 15.86
CA ARG A 197 11.80 21.94 16.81
C ARG A 197 12.11 21.58 18.26
N ARG A 198 12.18 20.29 18.58
CA ARG A 198 12.50 19.81 19.94
C ARG A 198 13.97 20.10 20.30
N ILE A 199 14.91 19.89 19.38
CA ILE A 199 16.32 20.23 19.56
C ILE A 199 16.46 21.73 19.81
N SER A 200 15.85 22.57 18.96
CA SER A 200 15.89 24.04 19.12
C SER A 200 15.26 24.53 20.43
N ALA A 201 14.28 23.78 20.98
CA ALA A 201 13.72 24.09 22.28
C ALA A 201 14.66 23.72 23.43
N LEU A 202 15.36 22.59 23.34
CA LEU A 202 16.36 22.16 24.32
C LEU A 202 17.57 23.10 24.32
N GLU A 203 18.11 23.46 23.16
CA GLU A 203 19.23 24.40 23.02
C GLU A 203 18.90 25.78 23.63
N ARG A 204 17.65 26.25 23.45
CA ARG A 204 17.20 27.49 24.11
C ARG A 204 17.08 27.38 25.62
N SER A 205 16.68 26.21 26.16
CA SER A 205 16.61 25.98 27.60
C SER A 205 18.00 25.90 28.24
N GLU A 206 18.98 25.32 27.55
CA GLU A 206 20.36 25.27 28.03
C GLU A 206 21.06 26.64 27.98
N GLN A 207 20.75 27.47 26.95
CA GLN A 207 21.30 28.85 26.91
C GLN A 207 20.70 29.77 27.95
N GLY A 208 19.52 29.46 28.53
CA GLY A 208 18.90 30.21 29.63
C GLY A 208 19.51 29.91 31.03
N ASP A 209 20.21 28.79 31.17
CA ASP A 209 20.77 28.30 32.43
C ASP A 209 22.30 28.46 32.56
N VAL A 210 22.95 29.20 31.64
CA VAL A 210 24.39 29.51 31.75
C VAL A 210 24.55 30.56 32.85
N PRO A 211 25.11 30.22 34.04
CA PRO A 211 25.38 31.21 35.07
C PRO A 211 26.36 32.25 34.52
N PRO A 212 26.19 33.56 34.85
CA PRO A 212 26.98 34.63 34.31
C PRO A 212 28.49 34.33 34.49
N SER A 213 29.25 34.47 33.45
CA SER A 213 30.69 34.19 33.48
C SER A 213 31.36 35.08 34.55
N ILE A 214 32.46 34.61 35.15
CA ILE A 214 33.26 35.40 36.12
C ILE A 214 33.62 36.77 35.56
N HIS A 215 33.74 36.91 34.25
CA HIS A 215 34.02 38.15 33.53
C HIS A 215 32.81 39.14 33.55
N ASP A 216 31.61 38.63 33.52
CA ASP A 216 30.38 39.47 33.59
C ASP A 216 30.11 39.94 35.01
N ILE A 217 30.48 39.14 36.02
CA ILE A 217 30.44 39.53 37.46
C ILE A 217 31.47 40.61 37.74
N GLN A 218 32.69 40.52 37.21
CA GLN A 218 33.71 41.55 37.38
C GLN A 218 33.36 42.88 36.71
N LYS A 219 32.70 42.89 35.57
CA LYS A 219 32.23 44.14 34.91
C LYS A 219 31.10 44.82 35.69
N ARG A 220 30.26 44.12 36.41
CA ARG A 220 29.22 44.69 37.25
C ARG A 220 29.78 45.40 38.48
N ASN A 221 30.84 44.87 39.07
CA ASN A 221 31.48 45.42 40.27
C ASN A 221 32.41 46.62 39.99
N GLN A 222 32.73 46.91 38.74
CA GLN A 222 33.50 48.12 38.35
C GLN A 222 32.64 49.32 37.98
N LYS A 223 31.30 49.17 38.02
CA LYS A 223 30.36 50.27 37.69
C LYS A 223 29.53 50.74 38.89
N SER A 224 29.86 50.26 40.10
CA SER A 224 29.39 50.78 41.39
C SER A 224 30.58 51.40 42.11
#